data_1303a76c6e48c7efb61b0e1b8ebb3861
#
_entry.id   1303a76c6e48c7efb61b0e1b8ebb3861
#
_cell.length_a   1.000
_cell.length_b   1.000
_cell.length_c   1.000
_cell.angle_alpha   90.00
_cell.angle_beta   90.00
_cell.angle_gamma   90.00
#
_symmetry.space_group_name_H-M   'P 1'
#
loop_
_entity.id
_entity.type
_entity.pdbx_description
1 polymer ?
#
loop_
_entity_poly.entity_id
_entity_poly.type
_entity_poly.pdbx_seq_one_letter_code
_entity_poly.pdbx_strand_id
1 'polypeptide(L)'
;MDLGGERSRRVVVIGGGVSGSLIAKSLQFHSDLTLIDQKEYFEIPWASLRAMVEPSFGERSVINHRDYLTNGRVVTSGAIDITETEVLTAEGRLIVYDYLVIATGHTESLPKTRTERLNQYQAESEMISSARSILIIGGGPTGVELAGEIAVDFPDKNLTLVHNGSRLLEFIGPKASNKTLNWLTSKKVEVKLEQSIGQDDISDGGKTYVTSGGETVTADCHFLCTGKPVGSMWLRGTLLKNNLDNQGRLMVDENLRVKGHQNIFAIGDITDIPEIKQGYLAQKHALVAAKNLKLLMEGEKESKLVTYQPRSVKAIVSLGRRDAVAQLPFTTVIGSVPGMIKSRDLFVGKTRKKLGLEPHTIYD
;
A
#
# COMPACT_ATOMS: atom_id res chain seq x y z
N MET A 1 34.17 -31.61 21.85
CA MET A 1 34.15 -30.83 20.61
C MET A 1 32.80 -30.16 20.55
N ASP A 2 32.78 -28.95 21.00
CA ASP A 2 31.56 -28.13 21.01
C ASP A 2 31.38 -27.61 19.58
N LEU A 3 30.45 -28.22 18.84
CA LEU A 3 30.03 -27.71 17.55
C LEU A 3 29.18 -26.46 17.82
N GLY A 4 29.85 -25.33 18.04
CA GLY A 4 29.21 -24.02 18.11
C GLY A 4 28.51 -23.71 16.81
N GLY A 5 27.28 -24.20 16.68
CA GLY A 5 26.37 -23.77 15.62
C GLY A 5 26.16 -22.26 15.77
N GLU A 6 26.65 -21.46 14.84
CA GLU A 6 26.36 -20.01 14.80
C GLU A 6 24.85 -19.82 14.96
N ARG A 7 24.49 -19.18 16.07
CA ARG A 7 23.06 -18.89 16.35
C ARG A 7 22.53 -18.01 15.22
N SER A 8 21.50 -18.49 14.54
CA SER A 8 20.84 -17.74 13.49
C SER A 8 20.44 -16.34 14.00
N ARG A 9 20.78 -15.29 13.24
CA ARG A 9 20.44 -13.89 13.59
C ARG A 9 18.95 -13.70 13.63
N ARG A 10 18.46 -13.02 14.65
CA ARG A 10 17.02 -12.71 14.83
C ARG A 10 16.69 -11.45 14.03
N VAL A 11 15.77 -11.58 13.10
CA VAL A 11 15.26 -10.45 12.31
C VAL A 11 13.80 -10.25 12.63
N VAL A 12 13.45 -9.04 13.05
CA VAL A 12 12.04 -8.65 13.26
C VAL A 12 11.63 -7.67 12.18
N VAL A 13 10.49 -7.94 11.54
CA VAL A 13 9.86 -7.05 10.54
C VAL A 13 8.54 -6.56 11.12
N ILE A 14 8.35 -5.24 11.20
CA ILE A 14 7.11 -4.61 11.65
C ILE A 14 6.34 -4.07 10.45
N GLY A 15 5.14 -4.60 10.20
CA GLY A 15 4.29 -4.30 9.07
C GLY A 15 4.41 -5.31 7.93
N GLY A 16 3.32 -6.03 7.64
CA GLY A 16 3.20 -7.05 6.58
C GLY A 16 2.62 -6.51 5.28
N GLY A 17 2.82 -5.22 4.98
CA GLY A 17 2.43 -4.61 3.70
C GLY A 17 3.34 -5.01 2.54
N VAL A 18 3.33 -4.23 1.45
CA VAL A 18 4.05 -4.53 0.19
C VAL A 18 5.54 -4.81 0.38
N SER A 19 6.23 -3.97 1.17
CA SER A 19 7.66 -4.14 1.41
C SER A 19 7.94 -5.17 2.50
N GLY A 20 7.14 -5.16 3.58
CA GLY A 20 7.33 -6.06 4.71
C GLY A 20 7.09 -7.53 4.38
N SER A 21 6.04 -7.84 3.62
CA SER A 21 5.80 -9.21 3.15
C SER A 21 6.94 -9.74 2.27
N LEU A 22 7.45 -8.90 1.36
CA LEU A 22 8.52 -9.31 0.45
C LEU A 22 9.85 -9.49 1.16
N ILE A 23 10.22 -8.60 2.10
CA ILE A 23 11.47 -8.75 2.85
C ILE A 23 11.39 -9.96 3.78
N ALA A 24 10.27 -10.17 4.47
CA ALA A 24 10.06 -11.34 5.30
C ALA A 24 10.17 -12.64 4.49
N LYS A 25 9.52 -12.74 3.33
CA LYS A 25 9.68 -13.86 2.39
C LYS A 25 11.14 -14.09 1.98
N SER A 26 11.88 -13.00 1.75
CA SER A 26 13.28 -13.07 1.30
C SER A 26 14.25 -13.53 2.37
N LEU A 27 13.93 -13.32 3.65
CA LEU A 27 14.82 -13.58 4.79
C LEU A 27 14.47 -14.85 5.60
N GLN A 28 13.29 -15.43 5.41
CA GLN A 28 12.78 -16.53 6.25
C GLN A 28 13.69 -17.77 6.37
N PHE A 29 14.54 -18.02 5.38
CA PHE A 29 15.50 -19.14 5.39
C PHE A 29 16.94 -18.71 5.71
N HIS A 30 17.15 -17.41 5.99
CA HIS A 30 18.45 -16.84 6.27
C HIS A 30 18.56 -16.30 7.71
N SER A 31 17.46 -16.30 8.46
CA SER A 31 17.40 -15.73 9.82
C SER A 31 16.31 -16.42 10.66
N ASP A 32 16.37 -16.23 11.98
CA ASP A 32 15.23 -16.46 12.87
C ASP A 32 14.27 -15.27 12.71
N LEU A 33 13.32 -15.40 11.74
CA LEU A 33 12.44 -14.33 11.31
C LEU A 33 11.16 -14.27 12.14
N THR A 34 10.81 -13.05 12.56
CA THR A 34 9.48 -12.74 13.10
C THR A 34 8.85 -11.58 12.31
N LEU A 35 7.67 -11.79 11.77
CA LEU A 35 6.82 -10.74 11.19
C LEU A 35 5.76 -10.33 12.21
N ILE A 36 5.68 -9.04 12.52
CA ILE A 36 4.63 -8.44 13.36
C ILE A 36 3.73 -7.63 12.43
N ASP A 37 2.45 -7.98 12.35
CA ASP A 37 1.44 -7.20 11.62
C ASP A 37 0.11 -7.23 12.41
N GLN A 38 -0.64 -6.14 12.37
CA GLN A 38 -1.96 -6.06 12.99
C GLN A 38 -3.00 -6.98 12.32
N LYS A 39 -2.73 -7.36 11.06
CA LYS A 39 -3.57 -8.27 10.27
C LYS A 39 -2.87 -9.61 10.06
N GLU A 40 -3.64 -10.66 9.93
CA GLU A 40 -3.12 -12.00 9.61
C GLU A 40 -2.75 -12.17 8.12
N TYR A 41 -3.00 -11.14 7.29
CA TYR A 41 -2.88 -11.20 5.85
C TYR A 41 -2.12 -10.00 5.26
N PHE A 42 -1.50 -10.23 4.13
CA PHE A 42 -1.06 -9.23 3.17
C PHE A 42 -2.15 -8.99 2.13
N GLU A 43 -2.46 -7.74 1.87
CA GLU A 43 -3.35 -7.34 0.78
C GLU A 43 -2.55 -6.66 -0.32
N ILE A 44 -2.82 -7.01 -1.58
CA ILE A 44 -2.23 -6.35 -2.75
C ILE A 44 -2.97 -5.02 -2.98
N PRO A 45 -2.39 -3.85 -2.64
CA PRO A 45 -3.16 -2.61 -2.53
C PRO A 45 -3.79 -2.15 -3.85
N TRP A 46 -3.10 -2.38 -4.97
CA TRP A 46 -3.59 -1.97 -6.30
C TRP A 46 -4.66 -2.91 -6.88
N ALA A 47 -4.97 -3.99 -6.19
CA ALA A 47 -6.05 -4.91 -6.52
C ALA A 47 -7.33 -4.64 -5.71
N SER A 48 -7.22 -3.91 -4.59
CA SER A 48 -8.31 -3.69 -3.64
C SER A 48 -9.54 -3.04 -4.29
N LEU A 49 -9.33 -2.04 -5.15
CA LEU A 49 -10.43 -1.32 -5.78
C LEU A 49 -11.25 -2.19 -6.75
N ARG A 50 -10.58 -3.12 -7.43
CA ARG A 50 -11.32 -4.13 -8.21
C ARG A 50 -12.06 -5.12 -7.34
N ALA A 51 -11.49 -5.52 -6.21
CA ALA A 51 -12.15 -6.40 -5.26
C ALA A 51 -13.42 -5.78 -4.66
N MET A 52 -13.50 -4.44 -4.53
CA MET A 52 -14.73 -3.73 -4.14
C MET A 52 -15.85 -3.86 -5.19
N VAL A 53 -15.50 -4.02 -6.45
CA VAL A 53 -16.45 -4.15 -7.57
C VAL A 53 -16.70 -5.61 -7.92
N GLU A 54 -15.69 -6.44 -7.80
CA GLU A 54 -15.69 -7.88 -8.06
C GLU A 54 -15.06 -8.62 -6.86
N PRO A 55 -15.85 -9.01 -5.84
CA PRO A 55 -15.33 -9.62 -4.60
C PRO A 55 -14.49 -10.87 -4.81
N SER A 56 -14.79 -11.67 -5.82
CA SER A 56 -13.99 -12.86 -6.20
C SER A 56 -12.53 -12.52 -6.51
N PHE A 57 -12.25 -11.29 -6.95
CA PHE A 57 -10.88 -10.84 -7.18
C PHE A 57 -10.09 -10.69 -5.87
N GLY A 58 -10.79 -10.43 -4.76
CA GLY A 58 -10.24 -10.37 -3.40
C GLY A 58 -9.61 -11.70 -2.97
N GLU A 59 -10.18 -12.82 -3.38
CA GLU A 59 -9.67 -14.16 -3.02
C GLU A 59 -8.20 -14.37 -3.40
N ARG A 60 -7.77 -13.78 -4.50
CA ARG A 60 -6.39 -13.86 -4.99
C ARG A 60 -5.48 -12.77 -4.44
N SER A 61 -6.05 -11.65 -4.02
CA SER A 61 -5.31 -10.45 -3.62
C SER A 61 -5.15 -10.27 -2.12
N VAL A 62 -5.96 -10.96 -1.31
CA VAL A 62 -5.85 -11.02 0.15
C VAL A 62 -5.24 -12.37 0.54
N ILE A 63 -3.98 -12.36 0.99
CA ILE A 63 -3.12 -13.54 1.13
C ILE A 63 -2.70 -13.66 2.59
N ASN A 64 -3.00 -14.79 3.26
CA ASN A 64 -2.52 -15.00 4.62
C ASN A 64 -0.99 -14.95 4.70
N HIS A 65 -0.44 -14.34 5.74
CA HIS A 65 1.01 -14.30 5.92
C HIS A 65 1.61 -15.71 5.99
N ARG A 66 0.90 -16.66 6.56
CA ARG A 66 1.34 -18.07 6.69
C ARG A 66 1.39 -18.84 5.38
N ASP A 67 0.71 -18.34 4.33
CA ASP A 67 0.74 -19.01 3.01
C ASP A 67 2.10 -18.86 2.33
N TYR A 68 2.82 -17.77 2.59
CA TYR A 68 4.13 -17.52 1.98
C TYR A 68 5.29 -17.54 2.99
N LEU A 69 5.02 -17.39 4.29
CA LEU A 69 6.00 -17.54 5.37
C LEU A 69 5.91 -18.95 5.96
N THR A 70 6.66 -19.87 5.37
CA THR A 70 6.69 -21.29 5.78
C THR A 70 7.79 -21.57 6.83
N ASN A 71 8.76 -20.64 6.96
CA ASN A 71 9.86 -20.72 7.92
C ASN A 71 10.08 -19.38 8.63
N GLY A 72 9.08 -18.91 9.34
CA GLY A 72 9.11 -17.67 10.10
C GLY A 72 7.92 -17.60 11.06
N ARG A 73 8.04 -16.80 12.09
CA ARG A 73 6.94 -16.57 13.04
C ARG A 73 6.11 -15.39 12.58
N VAL A 74 4.81 -15.53 12.64
CA VAL A 74 3.84 -14.43 12.42
C VAL A 74 3.21 -14.09 13.76
N VAL A 75 3.31 -12.84 14.17
CA VAL A 75 2.68 -12.26 15.35
C VAL A 75 1.62 -11.26 14.89
N THR A 76 0.35 -11.66 15.02
CA THR A 76 -0.77 -10.80 14.64
C THR A 76 -1.06 -9.80 15.78
N SER A 77 -0.32 -8.69 15.77
CA SER A 77 -0.35 -7.65 16.81
C SER A 77 0.18 -6.32 16.29
N GLY A 78 -0.12 -5.23 16.98
CA GLY A 78 0.57 -3.96 16.81
C GLY A 78 1.88 -3.91 17.59
N ALA A 79 2.93 -3.33 17.02
CA ALA A 79 4.09 -2.89 17.78
C ALA A 79 3.76 -1.55 18.44
N ILE A 80 4.09 -1.40 19.72
CA ILE A 80 3.80 -0.18 20.50
C ILE A 80 5.05 0.50 21.05
N ASP A 81 6.15 -0.23 21.22
CA ASP A 81 7.42 0.34 21.65
C ASP A 81 8.60 -0.44 21.08
N ILE A 82 9.75 0.22 21.02
CA ILE A 82 11.01 -0.32 20.54
C ILE A 82 12.12 0.12 21.51
N THR A 83 12.91 -0.81 21.97
CA THR A 83 14.22 -0.57 22.62
C THR A 83 15.34 -0.90 21.62
N GLU A 84 16.60 -0.81 22.03
CA GLU A 84 17.76 -1.16 21.17
C GLU A 84 17.80 -2.66 20.79
N THR A 85 17.11 -3.52 21.52
CA THR A 85 17.18 -4.99 21.36
C THR A 85 15.84 -5.69 21.29
N GLU A 86 14.74 -5.01 21.57
CA GLU A 86 13.42 -5.62 21.70
C GLU A 86 12.31 -4.76 21.12
N VAL A 87 11.26 -5.41 20.63
CA VAL A 87 9.99 -4.80 20.24
C VAL A 87 8.92 -5.24 21.24
N LEU A 88 8.17 -4.27 21.80
CA LEU A 88 7.00 -4.53 22.62
C LEU A 88 5.74 -4.53 21.74
N THR A 89 4.95 -5.59 21.82
CA THR A 89 3.66 -5.69 21.15
C THR A 89 2.50 -5.21 22.03
N ALA A 90 1.36 -4.92 21.41
CA ALA A 90 0.16 -4.46 22.11
C ALA A 90 -0.38 -5.49 23.14
N GLU A 91 -0.10 -6.78 22.95
CA GLU A 91 -0.43 -7.84 23.91
C GLU A 91 0.63 -8.02 25.01
N GLY A 92 1.63 -7.13 25.09
CA GLY A 92 2.66 -7.16 26.13
C GLY A 92 3.79 -8.16 25.89
N ARG A 93 3.95 -8.69 24.67
CA ARG A 93 5.07 -9.58 24.33
C ARG A 93 6.30 -8.77 23.99
N LEU A 94 7.45 -9.16 24.55
CA LEU A 94 8.76 -8.66 24.16
C LEU A 94 9.37 -9.61 23.14
N ILE A 95 9.74 -9.07 21.98
CA ILE A 95 10.33 -9.81 20.87
C ILE A 95 11.74 -9.28 20.62
N VAL A 96 12.71 -10.08 20.93
CA VAL A 96 14.15 -9.74 20.83
C VAL A 96 14.60 -9.78 19.38
N TYR A 97 15.42 -8.81 18.96
CA TYR A 97 16.00 -8.75 17.62
C TYR A 97 17.51 -8.46 17.65
N ASP A 98 18.20 -8.93 16.62
CA ASP A 98 19.52 -8.49 16.24
C ASP A 98 19.44 -7.44 15.13
N TYR A 99 18.43 -7.56 14.24
CA TYR A 99 18.07 -6.58 13.21
C TYR A 99 16.57 -6.32 13.20
N LEU A 100 16.20 -5.05 13.01
CA LEU A 100 14.83 -4.60 12.96
C LEU A 100 14.52 -3.95 11.61
N VAL A 101 13.36 -4.21 11.04
CA VAL A 101 12.86 -3.58 9.81
C VAL A 101 11.51 -2.94 10.06
N ILE A 102 11.41 -1.63 9.88
CA ILE A 102 10.16 -0.87 9.96
C ILE A 102 9.55 -0.75 8.56
N ALA A 103 8.39 -1.35 8.36
CA ALA A 103 7.68 -1.41 7.08
C ALA A 103 6.19 -1.03 7.20
N THR A 104 5.86 -0.14 8.13
CA THR A 104 4.48 0.19 8.54
C THR A 104 3.72 1.09 7.55
N GLY A 105 4.39 1.68 6.55
CA GLY A 105 3.78 2.43 5.46
C GLY A 105 2.81 3.51 5.91
N HIS A 106 1.52 3.30 5.68
CA HIS A 106 0.42 4.19 6.08
C HIS A 106 -0.50 3.52 7.09
N THR A 107 -1.13 4.34 7.93
CA THR A 107 -2.16 3.87 8.87
C THR A 107 -3.45 3.61 8.12
N GLU A 108 -4.03 2.43 8.32
CA GLU A 108 -5.30 2.04 7.75
C GLU A 108 -6.08 1.18 8.76
N SER A 109 -7.34 1.52 8.95
CA SER A 109 -8.25 0.69 9.76
C SER A 109 -8.89 -0.36 8.87
N LEU A 110 -8.28 -1.53 8.79
CA LEU A 110 -8.79 -2.69 8.06
C LEU A 110 -9.14 -3.83 9.03
N PRO A 111 -10.03 -4.73 8.64
CA PRO A 111 -10.29 -5.97 9.37
C PRO A 111 -9.00 -6.72 9.66
N LYS A 112 -8.95 -7.42 10.79
CA LYS A 112 -7.74 -8.15 11.20
C LYS A 112 -7.61 -9.51 10.54
N THR A 113 -8.73 -10.12 10.19
CA THR A 113 -8.76 -11.45 9.55
C THR A 113 -9.04 -11.35 8.05
N ARG A 114 -8.52 -12.32 7.29
CA ARG A 114 -8.78 -12.45 5.85
C ARG A 114 -10.27 -12.58 5.56
N THR A 115 -10.97 -13.39 6.33
CA THR A 115 -12.41 -13.62 6.17
C THR A 115 -13.21 -12.33 6.34
N GLU A 116 -12.95 -11.56 7.38
CA GLU A 116 -13.62 -10.26 7.58
C GLU A 116 -13.33 -9.29 6.43
N ARG A 117 -12.09 -9.29 5.90
CA ARG A 117 -11.74 -8.44 4.76
C ARG A 117 -12.48 -8.83 3.49
N LEU A 118 -12.62 -10.10 3.20
CA LEU A 118 -13.40 -10.60 2.06
C LEU A 118 -14.90 -10.29 2.23
N ASN A 119 -15.44 -10.44 3.43
CA ASN A 119 -16.82 -10.04 3.74
C ASN A 119 -17.03 -8.52 3.55
N GLN A 120 -16.03 -7.70 3.90
CA GLN A 120 -16.09 -6.26 3.65
C GLN A 120 -16.16 -5.97 2.15
N TYR A 121 -15.39 -6.66 1.30
CA TYR A 121 -15.49 -6.51 -0.16
C TYR A 121 -16.86 -6.91 -0.70
N GLN A 122 -17.45 -7.97 -0.14
CA GLN A 122 -18.81 -8.35 -0.50
C GLN A 122 -19.82 -7.25 -0.15
N ALA A 123 -19.74 -6.67 1.05
CA ALA A 123 -20.61 -5.57 1.47
C ALA A 123 -20.39 -4.30 0.62
N GLU A 124 -19.15 -3.95 0.29
CA GLU A 124 -18.81 -2.82 -0.58
C GLU A 124 -19.37 -3.03 -2.01
N SER A 125 -19.28 -4.25 -2.55
CA SER A 125 -19.85 -4.60 -3.85
C SER A 125 -21.38 -4.52 -3.87
N GLU A 126 -22.04 -4.98 -2.80
CA GLU A 126 -23.49 -4.87 -2.65
C GLU A 126 -23.94 -3.40 -2.55
N MET A 127 -23.18 -2.58 -1.80
CA MET A 127 -23.40 -1.14 -1.71
C MET A 127 -23.29 -0.47 -3.10
N ILE A 128 -22.23 -0.78 -3.85
CA ILE A 128 -22.03 -0.27 -5.22
C ILE A 128 -23.16 -0.75 -6.11
N SER A 129 -23.54 -2.02 -6.07
CA SER A 129 -24.56 -2.61 -6.95
C SER A 129 -25.95 -2.02 -6.70
N SER A 130 -26.31 -1.77 -5.45
CA SER A 130 -27.63 -1.25 -5.07
C SER A 130 -27.78 0.26 -5.28
N ALA A 131 -26.69 1.02 -5.21
CA ALA A 131 -26.70 2.47 -5.39
C ALA A 131 -27.00 2.86 -6.82
N ARG A 132 -27.78 3.93 -7.04
CA ARG A 132 -27.97 4.59 -8.35
C ARG A 132 -26.98 5.70 -8.57
N SER A 133 -26.61 6.40 -7.49
CA SER A 133 -25.69 7.52 -7.50
C SER A 133 -24.57 7.27 -6.48
N ILE A 134 -23.32 7.50 -6.88
CA ILE A 134 -22.14 7.24 -6.08
C ILE A 134 -21.23 8.47 -6.11
N LEU A 135 -20.78 8.88 -4.92
CA LEU A 135 -19.84 9.96 -4.73
C LEU A 135 -18.45 9.41 -4.39
N ILE A 136 -17.45 9.85 -5.13
CA ILE A 136 -16.04 9.54 -4.86
C ILE A 136 -15.34 10.83 -4.42
N ILE A 137 -14.73 10.82 -3.23
CA ILE A 137 -14.07 11.99 -2.64
C ILE A 137 -12.56 11.79 -2.69
N GLY A 138 -11.89 12.51 -3.59
CA GLY A 138 -10.45 12.44 -3.84
C GLY A 138 -10.10 11.99 -5.26
N GLY A 139 -9.35 12.82 -6.00
CA GLY A 139 -8.92 12.60 -7.40
C GLY A 139 -7.49 12.09 -7.54
N GLY A 140 -6.94 11.47 -6.47
CA GLY A 140 -5.71 10.71 -6.51
C GLY A 140 -5.85 9.36 -7.22
N PRO A 141 -4.81 8.51 -7.21
CA PRO A 141 -4.85 7.20 -7.88
C PRO A 141 -6.01 6.34 -7.42
N THR A 142 -6.30 6.30 -6.11
CA THR A 142 -7.38 5.50 -5.53
C THR A 142 -8.74 5.91 -6.08
N GLY A 143 -9.08 7.21 -6.05
CA GLY A 143 -10.38 7.67 -6.52
C GLY A 143 -10.55 7.54 -8.03
N VAL A 144 -9.50 7.81 -8.80
CA VAL A 144 -9.51 7.65 -10.26
C VAL A 144 -9.68 6.18 -10.67
N GLU A 145 -8.95 5.27 -10.02
CA GLU A 145 -9.05 3.84 -10.31
C GLU A 145 -10.42 3.29 -9.91
N LEU A 146 -10.94 3.65 -8.72
CA LEU A 146 -12.28 3.23 -8.29
C LEU A 146 -13.37 3.77 -9.23
N ALA A 147 -13.31 5.05 -9.61
CA ALA A 147 -14.22 5.64 -10.58
C ALA A 147 -14.18 4.88 -11.91
N GLY A 148 -12.98 4.50 -12.35
CA GLY A 148 -12.79 3.73 -13.58
C GLY A 148 -13.38 2.33 -13.51
N GLU A 149 -13.19 1.61 -12.39
CA GLU A 149 -13.77 0.27 -12.20
C GLU A 149 -15.30 0.34 -12.18
N ILE A 150 -15.88 1.27 -11.41
CA ILE A 150 -17.34 1.41 -11.31
C ILE A 150 -17.94 1.86 -12.64
N ALA A 151 -17.36 2.86 -13.32
CA ALA A 151 -17.89 3.38 -14.57
C ALA A 151 -17.90 2.36 -15.71
N VAL A 152 -16.99 1.39 -15.68
CA VAL A 152 -16.92 0.32 -16.70
C VAL A 152 -17.86 -0.83 -16.38
N ASP A 153 -17.93 -1.25 -15.12
CA ASP A 153 -18.76 -2.39 -14.72
C ASP A 153 -20.23 -2.02 -14.51
N PHE A 154 -20.51 -0.76 -14.19
CA PHE A 154 -21.86 -0.24 -13.93
C PHE A 154 -22.13 1.06 -14.71
N PRO A 155 -22.19 1.01 -16.05
CA PRO A 155 -22.24 2.20 -16.91
C PRO A 155 -23.51 3.06 -16.75
N ASP A 156 -24.55 2.53 -16.10
CA ASP A 156 -25.84 3.21 -15.89
C ASP A 156 -25.90 3.98 -14.57
N LYS A 157 -24.84 3.90 -13.73
CA LYS A 157 -24.78 4.63 -12.46
C LYS A 157 -24.34 6.08 -12.66
N ASN A 158 -24.86 6.98 -11.83
CA ASN A 158 -24.44 8.36 -11.77
C ASN A 158 -23.21 8.46 -10.85
N LEU A 159 -22.03 8.69 -11.41
CA LEU A 159 -20.81 8.87 -10.67
C LEU A 159 -20.39 10.33 -10.61
N THR A 160 -20.14 10.83 -9.42
CA THR A 160 -19.54 12.15 -9.19
C THR A 160 -18.21 11.95 -8.45
N LEU A 161 -17.11 12.52 -8.99
CA LEU A 161 -15.80 12.56 -8.35
C LEU A 161 -15.48 14.00 -7.96
N VAL A 162 -15.31 14.26 -6.67
CA VAL A 162 -14.94 15.59 -6.13
C VAL A 162 -13.47 15.57 -5.71
N HIS A 163 -12.71 16.59 -6.14
CA HIS A 163 -11.29 16.72 -5.83
C HIS A 163 -10.92 18.17 -5.52
N ASN A 164 -10.19 18.36 -4.44
CA ASN A 164 -9.75 19.69 -3.97
C ASN A 164 -8.63 20.30 -4.81
N GLY A 165 -7.89 19.51 -5.56
CA GLY A 165 -6.83 19.99 -6.44
C GLY A 165 -7.34 20.51 -7.78
N SER A 166 -6.47 21.25 -8.48
CA SER A 166 -6.77 21.84 -9.80
C SER A 166 -6.79 20.79 -10.93
N ARG A 167 -6.31 19.58 -10.67
CA ARG A 167 -6.26 18.50 -11.65
C ARG A 167 -6.22 17.13 -10.97
N LEU A 168 -6.70 16.10 -11.64
CA LEU A 168 -6.58 14.73 -11.19
C LEU A 168 -5.12 14.26 -11.21
N LEU A 169 -4.77 13.30 -10.33
CA LEU A 169 -3.45 12.66 -10.34
C LEU A 169 -2.30 13.67 -10.28
N GLU A 170 -2.33 14.62 -9.34
CA GLU A 170 -1.36 15.73 -9.26
C GLU A 170 0.10 15.29 -9.18
N PHE A 171 0.37 14.05 -8.75
CA PHE A 171 1.71 13.46 -8.65
C PHE A 171 2.34 13.10 -10.02
N ILE A 172 1.57 13.15 -11.10
CA ILE A 172 2.04 12.94 -12.48
C ILE A 172 1.82 14.19 -13.33
N GLY A 173 2.41 14.20 -14.53
CA GLY A 173 2.37 15.37 -15.40
C GLY A 173 0.97 15.75 -15.87
N PRO A 174 0.74 17.04 -16.20
CA PRO A 174 -0.59 17.56 -16.59
C PRO A 174 -1.15 16.86 -17.84
N LYS A 175 -0.31 16.38 -18.74
CA LYS A 175 -0.74 15.65 -19.95
C LYS A 175 -1.42 14.33 -19.58
N ALA A 176 -0.92 13.61 -18.59
CA ALA A 176 -1.54 12.38 -18.09
C ALA A 176 -2.86 12.69 -17.35
N SER A 177 -2.86 13.74 -16.54
CA SER A 177 -4.02 14.22 -15.82
C SER A 177 -5.18 14.56 -16.79
N ASN A 178 -4.92 15.37 -17.82
CA ASN A 178 -5.93 15.77 -18.82
C ASN A 178 -6.47 14.55 -19.59
N LYS A 179 -5.60 13.60 -19.98
CA LYS A 179 -6.04 12.36 -20.63
C LYS A 179 -6.96 11.54 -19.71
N THR A 180 -6.66 11.48 -18.42
CA THR A 180 -7.48 10.79 -17.42
C THR A 180 -8.83 11.47 -17.25
N LEU A 181 -8.87 12.80 -17.15
CA LEU A 181 -10.09 13.56 -17.05
C LEU A 181 -11.00 13.32 -18.27
N ASN A 182 -10.45 13.42 -19.48
CA ASN A 182 -11.19 13.16 -20.72
C ASN A 182 -11.74 11.73 -20.78
N TRP A 183 -10.97 10.75 -20.31
CA TRP A 183 -11.42 9.37 -20.27
C TRP A 183 -12.59 9.19 -19.28
N LEU A 184 -12.50 9.69 -18.05
CA LEU A 184 -13.58 9.63 -17.06
C LEU A 184 -14.84 10.33 -17.56
N THR A 185 -14.71 11.53 -18.14
CA THR A 185 -15.83 12.27 -18.72
C THR A 185 -16.48 11.50 -19.89
N SER A 186 -15.68 10.81 -20.71
CA SER A 186 -16.21 9.95 -21.78
C SER A 186 -17.02 8.75 -21.25
N LYS A 187 -16.78 8.37 -19.99
CA LYS A 187 -17.55 7.35 -19.25
C LYS A 187 -18.69 7.95 -18.41
N LYS A 188 -19.04 9.21 -18.66
CA LYS A 188 -20.11 9.94 -17.96
C LYS A 188 -19.86 10.17 -16.47
N VAL A 189 -18.60 10.11 -16.01
CA VAL A 189 -18.24 10.52 -14.65
C VAL A 189 -18.24 12.04 -14.58
N GLU A 190 -19.03 12.61 -13.69
CA GLU A 190 -18.98 14.03 -13.37
C GLU A 190 -17.76 14.30 -12.48
N VAL A 191 -16.85 15.17 -12.94
CA VAL A 191 -15.64 15.50 -12.18
C VAL A 191 -15.69 16.96 -11.74
N LYS A 192 -15.63 17.19 -10.43
CA LYS A 192 -15.60 18.53 -9.81
C LYS A 192 -14.20 18.75 -9.24
N LEU A 193 -13.44 19.65 -9.86
CA LEU A 193 -12.10 20.03 -9.43
C LEU A 193 -12.17 21.30 -8.58
N GLU A 194 -11.11 21.56 -7.78
CA GLU A 194 -10.98 22.73 -6.90
C GLU A 194 -12.12 22.80 -5.87
N GLN A 195 -12.72 21.66 -5.56
CA GLN A 195 -13.80 21.51 -4.58
C GLN A 195 -13.49 20.40 -3.58
N SER A 196 -13.89 20.62 -2.34
CA SER A 196 -13.78 19.65 -1.26
C SER A 196 -15.12 19.43 -0.59
N ILE A 197 -15.25 18.31 0.12
CA ILE A 197 -16.37 18.02 1.01
C ILE A 197 -15.81 17.94 2.41
N GLY A 198 -16.42 18.69 3.34
CA GLY A 198 -16.01 18.70 4.75
C GLY A 198 -16.27 17.34 5.41
N GLN A 199 -15.48 17.02 6.44
CA GLN A 199 -15.70 15.78 7.20
C GLN A 199 -17.04 15.80 7.95
N ASP A 200 -17.50 16.96 8.39
CA ASP A 200 -18.77 17.14 9.07
C ASP A 200 -19.99 16.93 8.13
N ASP A 201 -19.78 17.12 6.82
CA ASP A 201 -20.80 16.86 5.79
C ASP A 201 -20.89 15.38 5.41
N ILE A 202 -19.92 14.56 5.86
CA ILE A 202 -19.88 13.12 5.62
C ILE A 202 -20.50 12.43 6.85
N SER A 203 -21.78 12.66 7.08
CA SER A 203 -22.47 12.02 8.20
C SER A 203 -22.95 10.62 7.83
N ASP A 204 -22.94 9.70 8.81
CA ASP A 204 -23.53 8.37 8.64
C ASP A 204 -24.99 8.46 8.20
N GLY A 205 -25.30 8.02 6.99
CA GLY A 205 -26.63 7.98 6.40
C GLY A 205 -27.09 9.24 5.67
N GLY A 206 -26.26 10.29 5.60
CA GLY A 206 -26.55 11.47 4.75
C GLY A 206 -26.39 11.13 3.27
N LYS A 207 -27.41 11.54 2.47
CA LYS A 207 -27.38 11.39 1.00
C LYS A 207 -27.06 12.68 0.29
N THR A 208 -26.85 13.76 1.01
CA THR A 208 -26.65 15.10 0.49
C THR A 208 -25.37 15.69 1.06
N TYR A 209 -24.48 16.10 0.17
CA TYR A 209 -23.16 16.63 0.48
C TYR A 209 -23.02 18.02 -0.12
N VAL A 210 -22.48 18.96 0.65
CA VAL A 210 -22.22 20.32 0.17
C VAL A 210 -20.74 20.48 -0.10
N THR A 211 -20.40 20.89 -1.33
CA THR A 211 -19.00 21.16 -1.68
C THR A 211 -18.55 22.51 -1.19
N SER A 212 -17.23 22.73 -1.08
CA SER A 212 -16.66 24.05 -0.74
C SER A 212 -17.04 25.15 -1.75
N GLY A 213 -17.46 24.78 -2.95
CA GLY A 213 -18.01 25.71 -3.97
C GLY A 213 -19.49 26.03 -3.76
N GLY A 214 -20.15 25.49 -2.73
CA GLY A 214 -21.57 25.68 -2.46
C GLY A 214 -22.51 24.82 -3.32
N GLU A 215 -21.97 23.90 -4.09
CA GLU A 215 -22.77 22.96 -4.88
C GLU A 215 -23.25 21.79 -4.03
N THR A 216 -24.45 21.32 -4.29
CA THR A 216 -25.04 20.16 -3.60
C THR A 216 -24.88 18.92 -4.46
N VAL A 217 -24.30 17.86 -3.92
CA VAL A 217 -24.19 16.53 -4.54
C VAL A 217 -25.06 15.56 -3.75
N THR A 218 -25.97 14.88 -4.43
CA THR A 218 -26.78 13.80 -3.84
C THR A 218 -26.26 12.46 -4.31
N ALA A 219 -25.96 11.55 -3.36
CA ALA A 219 -25.49 10.22 -3.66
C ALA A 219 -26.03 9.19 -2.66
N ASP A 220 -26.33 7.99 -3.15
CA ASP A 220 -26.81 6.88 -2.30
C ASP A 220 -25.71 6.33 -1.40
N CYS A 221 -24.47 6.39 -1.86
CA CYS A 221 -23.28 6.06 -1.07
C CYS A 221 -22.08 6.88 -1.49
N HIS A 222 -21.03 6.90 -0.64
CA HIS A 222 -19.79 7.60 -0.92
C HIS A 222 -18.57 6.73 -0.61
N PHE A 223 -17.44 7.04 -1.24
CA PHE A 223 -16.13 6.45 -0.97
C PHE A 223 -15.10 7.52 -0.73
N LEU A 224 -14.42 7.43 0.43
CA LEU A 224 -13.30 8.31 0.78
C LEU A 224 -12.01 7.80 0.16
N CYS A 225 -11.50 8.52 -0.82
CA CYS A 225 -10.26 8.22 -1.53
C CYS A 225 -9.19 9.30 -1.28
N THR A 226 -9.23 9.91 -0.10
CA THR A 226 -8.24 10.87 0.38
C THR A 226 -6.97 10.18 0.86
N GLY A 227 -5.87 10.93 0.98
CA GLY A 227 -4.61 10.39 1.45
C GLY A 227 -4.70 9.83 2.88
N LYS A 228 -3.91 8.80 3.15
CA LYS A 228 -3.83 8.16 4.46
C LYS A 228 -2.63 8.70 5.25
N PRO A 229 -2.72 8.83 6.58
CA PRO A 229 -1.58 9.24 7.41
C PRO A 229 -0.43 8.23 7.33
N VAL A 230 0.79 8.71 7.50
CA VAL A 230 1.98 7.86 7.61
C VAL A 230 1.87 6.98 8.86
N GLY A 231 2.25 5.71 8.76
CA GLY A 231 2.14 4.69 9.81
C GLY A 231 3.22 4.81 10.90
N SER A 232 3.51 6.02 11.36
CA SER A 232 4.60 6.36 12.27
C SER A 232 4.18 6.95 13.61
N MET A 233 2.89 7.20 13.84
CA MET A 233 2.42 7.85 15.07
C MET A 233 2.92 7.14 16.33
N TRP A 234 2.94 5.82 16.35
CA TRP A 234 3.42 5.00 17.46
C TRP A 234 4.92 5.16 17.73
N LEU A 235 5.72 5.55 16.72
CA LEU A 235 7.15 5.77 16.87
C LEU A 235 7.51 7.02 17.66
N ARG A 236 6.58 7.96 17.84
CA ARG A 236 6.82 9.21 18.58
C ARG A 236 7.11 9.00 20.06
N GLY A 237 6.68 7.87 20.63
CA GLY A 237 6.97 7.46 22.01
C GLY A 237 8.21 6.58 22.17
N THR A 238 8.86 6.17 21.08
CA THR A 238 9.95 5.21 21.06
C THR A 238 11.33 5.87 20.93
N LEU A 239 12.38 5.03 20.94
CA LEU A 239 13.76 5.49 20.68
C LEU A 239 13.93 6.15 19.30
N LEU A 240 13.02 5.91 18.33
CA LEU A 240 13.07 6.47 16.98
C LEU A 240 12.37 7.83 16.82
N LYS A 241 11.88 8.43 17.91
CA LYS A 241 11.16 9.72 17.87
C LYS A 241 11.93 10.84 17.16
N ASN A 242 13.24 10.89 17.35
CA ASN A 242 14.12 11.92 16.77
C ASN A 242 14.56 11.58 15.32
N ASN A 243 14.18 10.39 14.81
CA ASN A 243 14.47 9.96 13.46
C ASN A 243 13.30 10.23 12.49
N LEU A 244 12.22 10.85 12.98
CA LEU A 244 11.09 11.26 12.15
C LEU A 244 11.33 12.67 11.59
N ASP A 245 11.07 12.83 10.29
CA ASP A 245 11.05 14.16 9.65
C ASP A 245 9.77 14.94 10.01
N ASN A 246 9.62 16.14 9.48
CA ASN A 246 8.45 17.00 9.70
C ASN A 246 7.13 16.43 9.11
N GLN A 247 7.21 15.44 8.23
CA GLN A 247 6.05 14.72 7.67
C GLN A 247 5.76 13.40 8.40
N GLY A 248 6.53 13.10 9.46
CA GLY A 248 6.44 11.87 10.22
C GLY A 248 7.05 10.66 9.53
N ARG A 249 8.00 10.84 8.61
CA ARG A 249 8.70 9.75 7.92
C ARG A 249 10.04 9.47 8.57
N LEU A 250 10.46 8.19 8.56
CA LEU A 250 11.76 7.80 9.07
C LEU A 250 12.88 8.23 8.12
N MET A 251 13.81 9.00 8.65
CA MET A 251 15.01 9.42 7.94
C MET A 251 15.97 8.24 7.78
N VAL A 252 16.29 7.90 6.53
CA VAL A 252 17.18 6.78 6.20
C VAL A 252 18.44 7.21 5.46
N ASP A 253 19.48 6.37 5.55
CA ASP A 253 20.67 6.48 4.73
C ASP A 253 20.48 5.77 3.36
N GLU A 254 21.50 5.82 2.52
CA GLU A 254 21.49 5.19 1.19
C GLU A 254 21.40 3.66 1.22
N ASN A 255 21.69 3.03 2.35
CA ASN A 255 21.56 1.59 2.57
C ASN A 255 20.19 1.19 3.16
N LEU A 256 19.28 2.15 3.32
CA LEU A 256 17.95 2.01 3.94
C LEU A 256 17.99 1.74 5.45
N ARG A 257 19.08 2.10 6.13
CA ARG A 257 19.15 2.10 7.59
C ARG A 257 18.59 3.40 8.14
N VAL A 258 17.92 3.34 9.27
CA VAL A 258 17.49 4.53 10.01
C VAL A 258 18.74 5.29 10.46
N LYS A 259 18.82 6.59 10.17
CA LYS A 259 20.01 7.41 10.48
C LYS A 259 20.40 7.29 11.94
N GLY A 260 21.67 7.02 12.21
CA GLY A 260 22.20 6.83 13.56
C GLY A 260 22.04 5.42 14.14
N HIS A 261 21.41 4.48 13.41
CA HIS A 261 21.26 3.09 13.83
C HIS A 261 21.90 2.15 12.82
N GLN A 262 22.67 1.18 13.29
CA GLN A 262 23.36 0.23 12.41
C GLN A 262 22.53 -1.01 12.09
N ASN A 263 21.57 -1.35 12.95
CA ASN A 263 20.76 -2.58 12.92
C ASN A 263 19.26 -2.34 12.73
N ILE A 264 18.82 -1.08 12.52
CA ILE A 264 17.43 -0.74 12.28
C ILE A 264 17.29 -0.19 10.86
N PHE A 265 16.45 -0.83 10.07
CA PHE A 265 16.12 -0.49 8.69
C PHE A 265 14.69 0.07 8.60
N ALA A 266 14.45 0.94 7.62
CA ALA A 266 13.10 1.35 7.26
C ALA A 266 12.90 1.25 5.74
N ILE A 267 11.74 0.74 5.32
CA ILE A 267 11.45 0.46 3.91
C ILE A 267 10.01 0.81 3.52
N GLY A 268 9.80 1.14 2.26
CA GLY A 268 8.50 1.52 1.72
C GLY A 268 8.10 2.95 2.06
N ASP A 269 6.80 3.19 2.16
CA ASP A 269 6.23 4.54 2.23
C ASP A 269 6.53 5.27 3.54
N ILE A 270 6.97 4.56 4.57
CA ILE A 270 7.39 5.11 5.86
C ILE A 270 8.68 5.95 5.77
N THR A 271 9.49 5.79 4.72
CA THR A 271 10.80 6.43 4.57
C THR A 271 10.72 7.86 4.03
N ASP A 272 11.71 8.69 4.37
CA ASP A 272 11.86 10.07 3.87
C ASP A 272 12.43 10.17 2.45
N ILE A 273 12.73 9.06 1.79
CA ILE A 273 13.30 9.03 0.44
C ILE A 273 12.46 9.91 -0.50
N PRO A 274 13.09 10.88 -1.22
CA PRO A 274 12.39 11.86 -2.03
C PRO A 274 11.93 11.26 -3.38
N GLU A 275 10.95 10.36 -3.30
CA GLU A 275 10.32 9.72 -4.46
C GLU A 275 8.83 9.53 -4.22
N ILE A 276 8.07 9.30 -5.28
CA ILE A 276 6.64 8.98 -5.19
C ILE A 276 6.48 7.66 -4.43
N LYS A 277 5.56 7.65 -3.45
CA LYS A 277 5.26 6.44 -2.68
C LYS A 277 4.42 5.48 -3.53
N GLN A 278 5.04 4.41 -3.97
CA GLN A 278 4.45 3.40 -4.84
C GLN A 278 4.86 2.00 -4.42
N GLY A 279 3.94 1.04 -4.51
CA GLY A 279 4.19 -0.34 -4.13
C GLY A 279 5.38 -0.99 -4.87
N TYR A 280 5.60 -0.63 -6.13
CA TYR A 280 6.75 -1.13 -6.89
C TYR A 280 8.10 -0.61 -6.35
N LEU A 281 8.16 0.63 -5.86
CA LEU A 281 9.35 1.20 -5.21
C LEU A 281 9.54 0.59 -3.81
N ALA A 282 8.46 0.43 -3.06
CA ALA A 282 8.47 -0.28 -1.79
C ALA A 282 9.03 -1.72 -1.93
N GLN A 283 8.70 -2.44 -3.01
CA GLN A 283 9.31 -3.74 -3.32
C GLN A 283 10.80 -3.65 -3.59
N LYS A 284 11.28 -2.57 -4.23
CA LYS A 284 12.73 -2.37 -4.44
C LYS A 284 13.46 -2.09 -3.14
N HIS A 285 12.89 -1.27 -2.25
CA HIS A 285 13.43 -1.08 -0.90
C HIS A 285 13.59 -2.44 -0.19
N ALA A 286 12.56 -3.28 -0.24
CA ALA A 286 12.61 -4.62 0.37
C ALA A 286 13.75 -5.49 -0.18
N LEU A 287 13.99 -5.47 -1.50
CA LEU A 287 15.07 -6.26 -2.11
C LEU A 287 16.47 -5.73 -1.75
N VAL A 288 16.65 -4.41 -1.69
CA VAL A 288 17.93 -3.80 -1.29
C VAL A 288 18.20 -4.08 0.18
N ALA A 289 17.22 -3.84 1.07
CA ALA A 289 17.37 -4.10 2.50
C ALA A 289 17.59 -5.60 2.79
N ALA A 290 16.88 -6.50 2.10
CA ALA A 290 17.09 -7.94 2.24
C ALA A 290 18.53 -8.36 1.87
N LYS A 291 19.07 -7.80 0.77
CA LYS A 291 20.45 -8.06 0.36
C LYS A 291 21.46 -7.54 1.39
N ASN A 292 21.24 -6.31 1.89
CA ASN A 292 22.10 -5.71 2.90
C ASN A 292 22.07 -6.50 4.21
N LEU A 293 20.88 -6.91 4.66
CA LEU A 293 20.76 -7.74 5.87
C LEU A 293 21.47 -9.09 5.72
N LYS A 294 21.37 -9.75 4.57
CA LYS A 294 22.10 -11.00 4.32
C LYS A 294 23.61 -10.80 4.41
N LEU A 295 24.16 -9.77 3.76
CA LEU A 295 25.57 -9.42 3.83
C LEU A 295 26.03 -9.14 5.27
N LEU A 296 25.26 -8.40 6.04
CA LEU A 296 25.57 -8.10 7.44
C LEU A 296 25.52 -9.35 8.32
N MET A 297 24.56 -10.23 8.13
CA MET A 297 24.46 -11.51 8.87
C MET A 297 25.59 -12.47 8.53
N GLU A 298 26.14 -12.40 7.32
CA GLU A 298 27.31 -13.14 6.86
C GLU A 298 28.64 -12.49 7.32
N GLY A 299 28.59 -11.37 8.07
CA GLY A 299 29.77 -10.68 8.58
C GLY A 299 30.55 -9.88 7.53
N GLU A 300 29.90 -9.55 6.41
CA GLU A 300 30.53 -8.78 5.35
C GLU A 300 30.75 -7.31 5.74
N LYS A 301 31.77 -6.70 5.11
CA LYS A 301 32.13 -5.30 5.37
C LYS A 301 31.05 -4.33 4.90
N GLU A 302 30.88 -3.22 5.61
CA GLU A 302 30.00 -2.10 5.27
C GLU A 302 30.15 -1.63 3.80
N SER A 303 31.38 -1.64 3.29
CA SER A 303 31.67 -1.23 1.90
C SER A 303 31.03 -2.11 0.81
N LYS A 304 30.50 -3.29 1.19
CA LYS A 304 29.79 -4.20 0.27
C LYS A 304 28.29 -3.97 0.24
N LEU A 305 27.77 -3.12 1.12
CA LEU A 305 26.34 -2.84 1.16
C LEU A 305 25.87 -2.16 -0.12
N VAL A 306 24.68 -2.54 -0.54
CA VAL A 306 24.05 -1.98 -1.75
C VAL A 306 23.37 -0.68 -1.38
N THR A 307 23.60 0.35 -2.19
CA THR A 307 22.92 1.64 -2.07
C THR A 307 21.62 1.66 -2.88
N TYR A 308 20.60 2.28 -2.31
CA TYR A 308 19.35 2.57 -3.01
C TYR A 308 19.45 3.96 -3.66
N GLN A 309 19.05 4.04 -4.92
CA GLN A 309 18.98 5.31 -5.64
C GLN A 309 17.52 5.62 -6.00
N PRO A 310 16.99 6.78 -5.56
CA PRO A 310 15.65 7.24 -5.95
C PRO A 310 15.53 7.32 -7.49
N ARG A 311 14.33 7.06 -8.00
CA ARG A 311 14.13 7.02 -9.45
C ARG A 311 13.17 8.09 -9.93
N SER A 312 13.31 8.45 -11.19
CA SER A 312 12.36 9.32 -11.90
C SER A 312 10.95 8.73 -11.88
N VAL A 313 9.97 9.62 -11.84
CA VAL A 313 8.54 9.30 -11.80
C VAL A 313 8.16 8.42 -13.00
N LYS A 314 7.68 7.22 -12.70
CA LYS A 314 6.97 6.33 -13.62
C LYS A 314 5.70 5.90 -12.93
N ALA A 315 4.57 6.08 -13.56
CA ALA A 315 3.31 5.69 -12.98
C ALA A 315 2.40 5.06 -14.03
N ILE A 316 1.64 4.06 -13.62
CA ILE A 316 0.55 3.48 -14.43
C ILE A 316 -0.67 3.45 -13.50
N VAL A 317 -1.73 4.15 -13.91
CA VAL A 317 -3.02 4.20 -13.19
C VAL A 317 -4.04 3.47 -14.05
N SER A 318 -4.73 2.48 -13.50
CA SER A 318 -5.75 1.71 -14.22
C SER A 318 -7.01 2.57 -14.45
N LEU A 319 -7.68 2.33 -15.57
CA LEU A 319 -8.91 2.98 -15.97
C LEU A 319 -9.90 1.88 -16.36
N GLY A 320 -10.49 1.28 -15.33
CA GLY A 320 -11.35 0.09 -15.47
C GLY A 320 -10.60 -1.13 -15.98
N ARG A 321 -11.31 -2.03 -16.64
CA ARG A 321 -10.85 -3.39 -16.99
C ARG A 321 -9.74 -3.46 -18.03
N ARG A 322 -9.70 -2.52 -18.97
CA ARG A 322 -8.88 -2.64 -20.20
C ARG A 322 -7.94 -1.48 -20.44
N ASP A 323 -8.24 -0.31 -19.92
CA ASP A 323 -7.47 0.89 -20.16
C ASP A 323 -6.60 1.27 -18.97
N ALA A 324 -5.57 2.05 -19.21
CA ALA A 324 -4.75 2.70 -18.19
C ALA A 324 -4.14 3.99 -18.76
N VAL A 325 -3.74 4.89 -17.89
CA VAL A 325 -2.83 5.98 -18.23
C VAL A 325 -1.45 5.67 -17.67
N ALA A 326 -0.43 5.80 -18.51
CA ALA A 326 0.97 5.60 -18.14
C ALA A 326 1.76 6.89 -18.35
N GLN A 327 2.40 7.37 -17.29
CA GLN A 327 3.42 8.40 -17.33
C GLN A 327 4.79 7.75 -17.35
N LEU A 328 5.51 7.94 -18.42
CA LEU A 328 6.92 7.53 -18.59
C LEU A 328 7.81 8.78 -18.62
N PRO A 329 9.14 8.66 -18.47
CA PRO A 329 10.03 9.82 -18.39
C PRO A 329 9.87 10.82 -19.55
N PHE A 330 9.59 10.33 -20.76
CA PHE A 330 9.54 11.15 -21.98
C PHE A 330 8.18 11.16 -22.67
N THR A 331 7.19 10.38 -22.19
CA THR A 331 5.91 10.25 -22.87
C THR A 331 4.78 9.89 -21.94
N THR A 332 3.55 10.20 -22.37
CA THR A 332 2.31 9.81 -21.70
C THR A 332 1.46 9.02 -22.69
N VAL A 333 1.12 7.80 -22.32
CA VAL A 333 0.27 6.90 -23.12
C VAL A 333 -1.01 6.61 -22.35
N ILE A 334 -2.14 6.53 -23.06
CA ILE A 334 -3.44 6.12 -22.49
C ILE A 334 -4.11 5.10 -23.40
N GLY A 335 -4.93 4.25 -22.84
CA GLY A 335 -5.74 3.26 -23.52
C GLY A 335 -5.33 1.83 -23.24
N SER A 336 -5.62 0.93 -24.19
CA SER A 336 -5.48 -0.52 -24.00
C SER A 336 -4.03 -1.02 -23.88
N VAL A 337 -3.05 -0.33 -24.48
CA VAL A 337 -1.64 -0.76 -24.43
C VAL A 337 -1.11 -0.72 -22.99
N PRO A 338 -1.14 0.42 -22.25
CA PRO A 338 -0.78 0.40 -20.84
C PRO A 338 -1.79 -0.40 -20.00
N GLY A 339 -3.04 -0.53 -20.42
CA GLY A 339 -4.06 -1.35 -19.78
C GLY A 339 -3.71 -2.83 -19.79
N MET A 340 -3.18 -3.38 -20.88
CA MET A 340 -2.71 -4.76 -20.94
C MET A 340 -1.58 -5.04 -19.92
N ILE A 341 -0.79 -4.03 -19.58
CA ILE A 341 0.30 -4.17 -18.61
C ILE A 341 -0.25 -4.21 -17.18
N LYS A 342 -1.22 -3.35 -16.82
CA LYS A 342 -1.71 -3.21 -15.46
C LYS A 342 -3.15 -3.70 -15.28
N SER A 343 -4.10 -3.21 -16.07
CA SER A 343 -5.53 -3.30 -15.76
C SER A 343 -6.11 -4.72 -15.91
N ARG A 344 -5.43 -5.59 -16.63
CA ARG A 344 -5.92 -6.96 -16.86
C ARG A 344 -5.92 -7.81 -15.59
N ASP A 345 -4.79 -7.88 -14.89
CA ASP A 345 -4.58 -8.70 -13.68
C ASP A 345 -4.11 -7.85 -12.48
N LEU A 346 -3.97 -6.55 -12.63
CA LEU A 346 -3.48 -5.64 -11.59
C LEU A 346 -2.23 -6.17 -10.90
N PHE A 347 -1.32 -6.79 -11.66
CA PHE A 347 -0.07 -7.42 -11.19
C PHE A 347 -0.26 -8.46 -10.06
N VAL A 348 -1.47 -8.98 -9.82
CA VAL A 348 -1.75 -9.96 -8.77
C VAL A 348 -0.91 -11.20 -8.96
N GLY A 349 -0.96 -11.84 -10.13
CA GLY A 349 -0.18 -13.03 -10.42
C GLY A 349 1.34 -12.81 -10.29
N LYS A 350 1.83 -11.63 -10.70
CA LYS A 350 3.25 -11.27 -10.54
C LYS A 350 3.64 -11.12 -9.06
N THR A 351 2.77 -10.51 -8.25
CA THR A 351 3.00 -10.33 -6.82
C THR A 351 2.98 -11.67 -6.09
N ARG A 352 2.00 -12.53 -6.40
CA ARG A 352 1.92 -13.89 -5.86
C ARG A 352 3.18 -14.70 -6.17
N LYS A 353 3.67 -14.68 -7.42
CA LYS A 353 4.95 -15.32 -7.81
C LYS A 353 6.14 -14.85 -6.99
N LYS A 354 6.24 -13.54 -6.71
CA LYS A 354 7.30 -13.01 -5.85
C LYS A 354 7.24 -13.55 -4.42
N LEU A 355 6.06 -13.90 -3.95
CA LEU A 355 5.85 -14.54 -2.66
C LEU A 355 5.98 -16.08 -2.74
N GLY A 356 6.26 -16.64 -3.91
CA GLY A 356 6.40 -18.08 -4.12
C GLY A 356 5.07 -18.82 -4.20
N LEU A 357 4.01 -18.09 -4.58
CA LEU A 357 2.64 -18.65 -4.68
C LEU A 357 2.21 -18.77 -6.14
N GLU A 358 1.29 -19.71 -6.40
CA GLU A 358 0.68 -19.87 -7.70
C GLU A 358 -0.09 -18.59 -8.12
N PRO A 359 0.13 -18.10 -9.36
CA PRO A 359 -0.40 -16.81 -9.79
C PRO A 359 -1.93 -16.77 -9.92
N HIS A 360 -2.57 -17.92 -10.21
CA HIS A 360 -3.99 -18.01 -10.56
C HIS A 360 -4.84 -18.80 -9.58
N THR A 361 -4.25 -19.42 -8.55
CA THR A 361 -5.02 -20.22 -7.58
C THR A 361 -5.99 -19.34 -6.81
N ILE A 362 -7.26 -19.69 -6.83
CA ILE A 362 -8.28 -19.28 -5.88
C ILE A 362 -8.21 -20.31 -4.75
N TYR A 363 -8.25 -19.88 -3.51
CA TYR A 363 -8.33 -20.80 -2.38
C TYR A 363 -9.73 -21.41 -2.37
N ASP A 364 -9.82 -22.74 -2.38
CA ASP A 364 -11.06 -23.50 -2.14
C ASP A 364 -11.49 -23.38 -0.68
#